data_e6d09ef45ca0435dbf0dc2707a89e717
#
_entry.id   e6d09ef45ca0435dbf0dc2707a89e717
#
_cell.length_a   1.000
_cell.length_b   1.000
_cell.length_c   1.000
_cell.angle_alpha   90.00
_cell.angle_beta   90.00
_cell.angle_gamma   90.00
#
_symmetry.space_group_name_H-M   'P 1'
#
loop_
_entity.id
_entity.type
_entity.pdbx_description
1 polymer ?
#
loop_
_entity_poly.entity_id
_entity_poly.type
_entity_poly.pdbx_seq_one_letter_code
_entity_poly.pdbx_strand_id
1 'polypeptide(L)'
;MNRNLKLVINNSIKNFEEKYFFEKNELKIILDLYAKMVSAGSWKDYGLSISSRQVGFSVFKNATENALYKICKNFKPSNKNLKYLITDSKGKILKNYFDLEILLINTNWKKL
;
A
#
# COMPACT_ATOMS: atom_id res chain seq x y z
N MET A 1 13.33 15.18 5.51
CA MET A 1 12.39 14.45 6.29
C MET A 1 12.88 14.26 7.69
N ASN A 2 12.06 14.45 8.60
CA ASN A 2 12.51 14.50 9.97
C ASN A 2 12.08 13.26 10.76
N ARG A 3 12.95 12.30 10.83
CA ARG A 3 12.68 11.10 11.58
C ARG A 3 12.66 11.31 13.08
N ASN A 4 13.35 12.34 13.53
CA ASN A 4 13.34 12.64 14.97
C ASN A 4 11.96 13.04 15.44
N LEU A 5 11.20 13.68 14.58
CA LEU A 5 9.83 14.01 14.90
C LEU A 5 9.07 12.76 15.31
N LYS A 6 9.26 11.69 14.56
CA LYS A 6 8.60 10.44 14.86
C LYS A 6 9.06 9.85 16.17
N LEU A 7 10.34 9.99 16.48
CA LEU A 7 10.88 9.47 17.75
C LEU A 7 10.40 10.28 18.95
N VAL A 8 10.19 11.56 18.77
CA VAL A 8 9.71 12.43 19.83
C VAL A 8 8.21 12.25 20.05
N ILE A 9 7.53 11.84 19.02
CA ILE A 9 6.10 11.66 19.06
C ILE A 9 5.75 10.58 20.04
N ASN A 10 4.80 10.87 20.89
CA ASN A 10 4.40 9.98 21.96
C ASN A 10 3.51 8.84 21.45
N ASN A 11 2.93 8.12 22.38
CA ASN A 11 2.09 6.98 22.07
C ASN A 11 0.86 7.30 21.22
N SER A 12 0.41 8.54 21.24
CA SER A 12 -0.76 8.92 20.44
C SER A 12 -0.51 8.72 18.95
N ILE A 13 0.67 9.11 18.48
CA ILE A 13 1.01 8.95 17.07
C ILE A 13 1.20 7.49 16.74
N LYS A 14 1.83 6.74 17.63
CA LYS A 14 1.99 5.31 17.41
C LYS A 14 0.64 4.62 17.30
N ASN A 15 -0.31 4.98 18.16
CA ASN A 15 -1.66 4.43 18.12
C ASN A 15 -2.38 4.82 16.83
N PHE A 16 -2.16 6.05 16.37
CA PHE A 16 -2.72 6.50 15.10
C PHE A 16 -2.20 5.65 13.94
N GLU A 17 -0.89 5.41 13.90
CA GLU A 17 -0.29 4.58 12.85
C GLU A 17 -0.87 3.18 12.85
N GLU A 18 -1.02 2.57 14.02
CA GLU A 18 -1.59 1.22 14.12
C GLU A 18 -3.04 1.19 13.66
N LYS A 19 -3.79 2.25 13.90
CA LYS A 19 -5.21 2.30 13.60
C LYS A 19 -5.51 2.68 12.16
N TYR A 20 -4.69 3.56 11.57
CA TYR A 20 -4.98 4.17 10.27
C TYR A 20 -3.87 3.95 9.26
N PHE A 21 -3.12 2.89 9.41
CA PHE A 21 -2.01 2.59 8.55
C PHE A 21 -1.94 1.07 8.33
N PHE A 22 -0.99 0.65 7.50
CA PHE A 22 -0.67 -0.76 7.40
C PHE A 22 -0.08 -1.25 8.71
N GLU A 23 -0.38 -2.48 9.09
CA GLU A 23 0.32 -3.11 10.18
C GLU A 23 1.77 -3.38 9.76
N LYS A 24 2.62 -3.60 10.74
CA LYS A 24 4.05 -3.75 10.49
C LYS A 24 4.34 -4.89 9.51
N ASN A 25 3.69 -6.03 9.71
CA ASN A 25 3.89 -7.16 8.80
C ASN A 25 3.30 -6.92 7.42
N GLU A 26 2.20 -6.16 7.34
CA GLU A 26 1.62 -5.79 6.05
C GLU A 26 2.58 -4.91 5.25
N LEU A 27 3.14 -3.92 5.91
CA LEU A 27 4.09 -3.02 5.25
C LEU A 27 5.34 -3.78 4.81
N LYS A 28 5.80 -4.73 5.63
CA LYS A 28 6.94 -5.56 5.26
C LYS A 28 6.66 -6.35 3.98
N ILE A 29 5.49 -6.96 3.88
CA ILE A 29 5.09 -7.71 2.69
C ILE A 29 5.08 -6.81 1.46
N ILE A 30 4.53 -5.61 1.59
CA ILE A 30 4.46 -4.65 0.49
C ILE A 30 5.87 -4.20 0.09
N LEU A 31 6.72 -3.88 1.06
CA LEU A 31 8.07 -3.39 0.77
C LEU A 31 8.95 -4.50 0.18
N ASP A 32 8.76 -5.74 0.58
CA ASP A 32 9.47 -6.87 -0.03
C ASP A 32 9.09 -6.99 -1.51
N LEU A 33 7.82 -6.88 -1.82
CA LEU A 33 7.36 -6.87 -3.21
C LEU A 33 7.92 -5.67 -3.96
N TYR A 34 7.87 -4.50 -3.35
CA TYR A 34 8.38 -3.28 -3.97
C TYR A 34 9.86 -3.42 -4.34
N ALA A 35 10.68 -3.91 -3.42
CA ALA A 35 12.09 -4.11 -3.67
C ALA A 35 12.33 -5.07 -4.84
N LYS A 36 11.55 -6.14 -4.90
CA LYS A 36 11.64 -7.12 -5.99
C LYS A 36 11.30 -6.48 -7.33
N MET A 37 10.25 -5.68 -7.36
CA MET A 37 9.80 -5.03 -8.60
C MET A 37 10.74 -3.92 -9.03
N VAL A 38 11.36 -3.23 -8.09
CA VAL A 38 12.40 -2.23 -8.40
C VAL A 38 13.61 -2.93 -9.00
N SER A 39 14.04 -4.04 -8.42
CA SER A 39 15.16 -4.83 -8.96
C SER A 39 14.89 -5.32 -10.38
N ALA A 40 13.63 -5.63 -10.67
CA ALA A 40 13.24 -6.06 -12.01
C ALA A 40 13.06 -4.90 -13.00
N GLY A 41 13.21 -3.66 -12.54
CA GLY A 41 13.04 -2.49 -13.39
C GLY A 41 11.60 -2.11 -13.66
N SER A 42 10.65 -2.75 -12.98
CA SER A 42 9.22 -2.52 -13.21
C SER A 42 8.70 -1.29 -12.48
N TRP A 43 9.19 -1.02 -11.29
CA TRP A 43 8.79 0.11 -10.46
C TRP A 43 10.01 0.93 -10.09
N LYS A 44 9.84 2.25 -9.91
CA LYS A 44 10.94 3.14 -9.55
C LYS A 44 10.66 4.00 -8.33
N ASP A 45 9.39 4.21 -8.00
CA ASP A 45 9.05 5.11 -6.92
C ASP A 45 7.73 4.68 -6.30
N TYR A 46 7.49 5.15 -5.09
CA TYR A 46 6.23 4.90 -4.41
C TYR A 46 5.77 6.14 -3.67
N GLY A 47 4.50 6.16 -3.32
CA GLY A 47 3.92 7.19 -2.48
C GLY A 47 2.92 6.56 -1.53
N LEU A 48 2.64 7.26 -0.45
CA LEU A 48 1.66 6.80 0.54
C LEU A 48 0.54 7.81 0.62
N SER A 49 -0.68 7.32 0.75
CA SER A 49 -1.84 8.16 1.00
C SER A 49 -2.61 7.56 2.18
N ILE A 50 -2.96 8.42 3.13
CA ILE A 50 -3.62 8.01 4.36
C ILE A 50 -4.89 8.84 4.53
N SER A 51 -5.98 8.14 4.82
CA SER A 51 -7.24 8.80 5.16
C SER A 51 -7.87 8.05 6.32
N SER A 52 -9.01 8.54 6.81
CA SER A 52 -9.73 7.85 7.87
C SER A 52 -10.33 6.52 7.40
N ARG A 53 -10.42 6.32 6.08
CA ARG A 53 -11.05 5.13 5.50
C ARG A 53 -10.06 4.10 5.02
N GLN A 54 -8.94 4.55 4.47
CA GLN A 54 -7.98 3.60 3.91
C GLN A 54 -6.58 4.19 3.87
N VAL A 55 -5.62 3.31 3.73
CA VAL A 55 -4.24 3.66 3.43
C VAL A 55 -3.90 3.01 2.09
N GLY A 56 -3.10 3.71 1.28
CA GLY A 56 -2.69 3.24 -0.02
C GLY A 56 -1.20 3.37 -0.24
N PHE A 57 -0.63 2.39 -0.90
CA PHE A 57 0.77 2.36 -1.33
C PHE A 57 0.74 2.41 -2.85
N SER A 58 1.10 3.58 -3.40
CA SER A 58 1.11 3.78 -4.85
C SER A 58 2.48 3.48 -5.41
N VAL A 59 2.53 2.85 -6.56
CA VAL A 59 3.80 2.53 -7.23
C VAL A 59 3.84 3.20 -8.59
N PHE A 60 5.03 3.69 -8.95
CA PHE A 60 5.24 4.47 -10.15
C PHE A 60 6.38 3.89 -10.96
N LYS A 61 6.27 4.00 -12.27
CA LYS A 61 7.41 3.70 -13.14
C LYS A 61 8.31 4.91 -13.28
N ASN A 62 7.72 6.11 -13.29
CA ASN A 62 8.44 7.37 -13.30
C ASN A 62 7.77 8.31 -12.32
N ALA A 63 8.58 9.13 -11.66
CA ALA A 63 8.09 10.04 -10.62
C ALA A 63 7.12 11.10 -11.15
N THR A 64 7.18 11.39 -12.44
CA THR A 64 6.34 12.42 -13.05
C THR A 64 5.05 11.89 -13.66
N GLU A 65 4.85 10.57 -13.63
CA GLU A 65 3.67 9.96 -14.20
C GLU A 65 2.62 9.65 -13.14
N ASN A 66 1.44 9.28 -13.60
CA ASN A 66 0.43 8.76 -12.69
C ASN A 66 0.88 7.41 -12.14
N ALA A 67 0.37 7.07 -10.97
CA ALA A 67 0.66 5.77 -10.39
C ALA A 67 0.23 4.65 -11.33
N LEU A 68 1.05 3.61 -11.40
CA LEU A 68 0.67 2.41 -12.13
C LEU A 68 -0.45 1.69 -11.41
N TYR A 69 -0.25 1.44 -10.14
CA TYR A 69 -1.17 0.71 -9.27
C TYR A 69 -1.12 1.28 -7.88
N LYS A 70 -2.16 0.99 -7.12
CA LYS A 70 -2.19 1.33 -5.71
C LYS A 70 -2.66 0.10 -4.92
N ILE A 71 -1.89 -0.27 -3.91
CA ILE A 71 -2.23 -1.33 -2.98
C ILE A 71 -2.90 -0.67 -1.79
N CYS A 72 -4.16 -0.99 -1.55
CA CYS A 72 -4.97 -0.31 -0.55
C CYS A 72 -5.42 -1.26 0.55
N LYS A 73 -5.52 -0.71 1.75
CA LYS A 73 -6.14 -1.40 2.88
C LYS A 73 -7.31 -0.55 3.35
N ASN A 74 -8.49 -1.13 3.33
CA ASN A 74 -9.70 -0.51 3.89
C ASN A 74 -9.81 -0.84 5.36
N PHE A 75 -10.01 0.18 6.20
CA PHE A 75 -10.07 -0.04 7.64
C PHE A 75 -11.43 -0.59 8.08
N LYS A 76 -12.49 -0.25 7.35
CA LYS A 76 -13.84 -0.71 7.64
C LYS A 76 -14.51 -1.18 6.36
N PRO A 77 -14.07 -2.32 5.81
CA PRO A 77 -14.64 -2.79 4.55
C PRO A 77 -16.10 -3.24 4.76
N SER A 78 -16.94 -2.97 3.77
CA SER A 78 -18.32 -3.42 3.79
C SER A 78 -18.43 -4.94 3.63
N ASN A 79 -17.38 -5.55 3.12
CA ASN A 79 -17.28 -6.97 2.86
C ASN A 79 -15.82 -7.36 3.10
N LYS A 80 -15.57 -8.50 3.74
CA LYS A 80 -14.21 -8.87 4.11
C LYS A 80 -13.28 -8.99 2.91
N ASN A 81 -13.80 -9.34 1.74
CA ASN A 81 -12.99 -9.44 0.53
C ASN A 81 -12.60 -8.08 -0.02
N LEU A 82 -13.14 -7.00 0.50
CA LEU A 82 -12.76 -5.63 0.14
C LEU A 82 -11.76 -5.03 1.12
N LYS A 83 -11.20 -5.85 2.01
CA LYS A 83 -10.21 -5.34 2.97
C LYS A 83 -8.95 -4.87 2.27
N TYR A 84 -8.46 -5.64 1.30
CA TYR A 84 -7.28 -5.27 0.53
C TYR A 84 -7.63 -5.18 -0.94
N LEU A 85 -7.17 -4.12 -1.59
CA LEU A 85 -7.48 -3.86 -2.99
C LEU A 85 -6.20 -3.53 -3.75
N ILE A 86 -6.22 -3.86 -5.04
CA ILE A 86 -5.26 -3.32 -5.99
C ILE A 86 -6.07 -2.52 -6.98
N THR A 87 -5.76 -1.23 -7.12
CA THR A 87 -6.48 -0.34 -8.02
C THR A 87 -5.55 0.21 -9.09
N ASP A 88 -6.13 0.73 -10.18
CA ASP A 88 -5.36 1.47 -11.17
C ASP A 88 -5.27 2.95 -10.77
N SER A 89 -4.70 3.77 -11.64
CA SER A 89 -4.49 5.20 -11.36
C SER A 89 -5.79 5.96 -11.16
N LYS A 90 -6.90 5.43 -11.65
CA LYS A 90 -8.21 6.08 -11.57
C LYS A 90 -9.05 5.54 -10.42
N GLY A 91 -8.50 4.63 -9.64
CA GLY A 91 -9.21 4.05 -8.51
C GLY A 91 -10.07 2.85 -8.87
N LYS A 92 -10.01 2.37 -10.11
CA LYS A 92 -10.74 1.16 -10.49
C LYS A 92 -10.12 -0.04 -9.81
N ILE A 93 -10.95 -0.86 -9.15
CA ILE A 93 -10.49 -2.07 -8.48
C ILE A 93 -10.15 -3.12 -9.51
N LEU A 94 -8.88 -3.54 -9.53
CA LEU A 94 -8.41 -4.58 -10.44
C LEU A 94 -8.43 -5.94 -9.78
N LYS A 95 -8.11 -5.99 -8.50
CA LYS A 95 -8.08 -7.21 -7.69
C LYS A 95 -8.44 -6.86 -6.25
N ASN A 96 -9.00 -7.83 -5.55
CA ASN A 96 -9.28 -7.65 -4.13
C ASN A 96 -9.29 -9.00 -3.43
N TYR A 97 -8.97 -8.98 -2.14
CA TYR A 97 -9.01 -10.19 -1.33
C TYR A 97 -8.94 -9.83 0.15
N PHE A 98 -9.24 -10.78 1.02
CA PHE A 98 -9.20 -10.53 2.45
C PHE A 98 -7.83 -10.76 3.08
N ASP A 99 -6.89 -11.35 2.34
CA ASP A 99 -5.52 -11.62 2.81
C ASP A 99 -4.54 -10.94 1.87
N LEU A 100 -3.74 -10.03 2.42
CA LEU A 100 -2.83 -9.22 1.63
C LEU A 100 -1.75 -10.04 0.93
N GLU A 101 -1.14 -10.95 1.67
CA GLU A 101 -0.03 -11.74 1.12
C GLU A 101 -0.52 -12.60 -0.04
N ILE A 102 -1.66 -13.25 0.13
CA ILE A 102 -2.24 -14.06 -0.93
C ILE A 102 -2.61 -13.21 -2.13
N LEU A 103 -3.20 -12.04 -1.88
CA LEU A 103 -3.55 -11.12 -2.95
C LEU A 103 -2.33 -10.75 -3.79
N LEU A 104 -1.23 -10.37 -3.14
CA LEU A 104 -0.04 -9.92 -3.85
C LEU A 104 0.68 -11.07 -4.58
N ILE A 105 0.73 -12.25 -3.96
CA ILE A 105 1.37 -13.41 -4.57
C ILE A 105 0.61 -13.86 -5.81
N ASN A 106 -0.71 -13.82 -5.76
CA ASN A 106 -1.54 -14.31 -6.86
C ASN A 106 -1.76 -13.28 -7.97
N THR A 107 -1.19 -12.09 -7.84
CA THR A 107 -1.35 -11.05 -8.84
C THR A 107 -0.27 -11.15 -9.89
N ASN A 108 -0.67 -11.19 -11.15
CA ASN A 108 0.26 -11.12 -12.26
C ASN A 108 0.44 -9.67 -12.66
N TRP A 109 1.48 -9.05 -12.11
CA TRP A 109 1.72 -7.62 -12.29
C TRP A 109 1.99 -7.20 -13.73
N LYS A 110 2.38 -8.15 -14.58
CA LYS A 110 2.63 -7.87 -15.99
C LYS A 110 1.34 -7.84 -16.81
N LYS A 111 0.27 -8.42 -16.28
CA LYS A 111 -0.99 -8.58 -17.00
C LYS A 111 -2.16 -7.86 -16.36
N LEU A 112 -1.89 -6.97 -15.47
CA LEU A 112 -2.97 -6.19 -14.85
C LEU A 112 -3.56 -5.17 -15.81
#